data_b7c2139e8ca98a23d33b39c65ff0d476
#
_entry.id   b7c2139e8ca98a23d33b39c65ff0d476
#
_cell.length_a   1.000
_cell.length_b   1.000
_cell.length_c   1.000
_cell.angle_alpha   90.00
_cell.angle_beta   90.00
_cell.angle_gamma   90.00
#
_symmetry.space_group_name_H-M   'P 1'
#
loop_
_entity.id
_entity.type
_entity.pdbx_description
1 polymer ?
#
loop_
_entity_poly.entity_id
_entity_poly.type
_entity_poly.pdbx_seq_one_letter_code
_entity_poly.pdbx_strand_id
1 'polypeptide(L)' 'MDHTEMFEAERPRLVGIASRVLSDHAEAQDVVQQAWLRLNATDAEIDSLPAWLTTVTTRLCLDRLRSRTPVPVGDVQL' A
#
# COMPACT_ATOMS: atom_id res chain seq x y z
N MET A 1 -0.42 -21.68 -9.10
CA MET A 1 -1.58 -21.06 -8.46
C MET A 1 -1.35 -19.57 -8.33
N ASP A 2 -2.28 -18.78 -8.80
CA ASP A 2 -2.08 -17.34 -8.70
C ASP A 2 -2.64 -16.83 -7.37
N HIS A 3 -2.38 -15.58 -7.10
CA HIS A 3 -2.75 -14.98 -5.82
C HIS A 3 -4.09 -14.27 -5.84
N THR A 4 -4.83 -14.41 -6.93
CA THR A 4 -6.04 -13.60 -7.13
C THR A 4 -7.07 -13.79 -6.03
N GLU A 5 -7.39 -15.04 -5.72
CA GLU A 5 -8.41 -15.30 -4.70
C GLU A 5 -8.00 -14.79 -3.33
N MET A 6 -6.75 -15.03 -2.97
CA MET A 6 -6.25 -14.56 -1.69
C MET A 6 -6.25 -13.05 -1.61
N PHE A 7 -5.82 -12.40 -2.70
CA PHE A 7 -5.81 -10.95 -2.73
C PHE A 7 -7.21 -10.38 -2.61
N GLU A 8 -8.16 -10.96 -3.35
CA GLU A 8 -9.53 -10.45 -3.30
C GLU A 8 -10.13 -10.62 -1.92
N ALA A 9 -9.78 -11.69 -1.22
CA ALA A 9 -10.24 -11.88 0.14
C ALA A 9 -9.67 -10.83 1.09
N GLU A 10 -8.44 -10.36 0.83
CA GLU A 10 -7.78 -9.38 1.68
C GLU A 10 -8.13 -7.95 1.30
N ARG A 11 -8.65 -7.74 0.11
CA ARG A 11 -8.88 -6.38 -0.40
C ARG A 11 -9.68 -5.48 0.55
N PRO A 12 -10.82 -5.93 1.10
CA PRO A 12 -11.58 -5.02 1.98
C PRO A 12 -10.78 -4.57 3.20
N ARG A 13 -9.99 -5.48 3.76
CA ARG A 13 -9.16 -5.16 4.91
C ARG A 13 -8.08 -4.15 4.54
N LEU A 14 -7.44 -4.36 3.40
CA LEU A 14 -6.37 -3.47 2.94
C LEU A 14 -6.91 -2.09 2.60
N VAL A 15 -8.06 -2.03 1.94
CA VAL A 15 -8.69 -0.74 1.64
C VAL A 15 -9.06 -0.03 2.94
N GLY A 16 -9.53 -0.78 3.93
CA GLY A 16 -9.85 -0.20 5.23
C GLY A 16 -8.65 0.44 5.89
N ILE A 17 -7.51 -0.26 5.87
CA ILE A 17 -6.27 0.26 6.43
C ILE A 17 -5.85 1.54 5.69
N ALA A 18 -5.81 1.46 4.37
CA ALA A 18 -5.36 2.57 3.56
C ALA A 18 -6.30 3.77 3.69
N SER A 19 -7.61 3.53 3.76
CA SER A 19 -8.57 4.62 3.93
C SER A 19 -8.34 5.36 5.23
N ARG A 20 -8.03 4.64 6.29
CA ARG A 20 -7.77 5.29 7.57
C ARG A 20 -6.50 6.12 7.54
N VAL A 21 -5.46 5.60 6.90
CA VAL A 21 -4.20 6.32 6.83
C VAL A 21 -4.31 7.53 5.93
N LEU A 22 -4.96 7.38 4.78
CA LEU A 22 -5.01 8.44 3.77
C LEU A 22 -6.21 9.36 3.89
N SER A 23 -7.22 8.94 4.63
CA SER A 23 -8.48 9.68 4.76
C SER A 23 -9.12 9.93 3.39
N ASP A 24 -8.98 8.98 2.48
CA ASP A 24 -9.47 9.12 1.12
C ASP A 24 -9.68 7.73 0.55
N HIS A 25 -10.94 7.39 0.29
CA HIS A 25 -11.28 6.06 -0.18
C HIS A 25 -10.76 5.78 -1.59
N ALA A 26 -10.83 6.77 -2.45
CA ALA A 26 -10.35 6.59 -3.83
C ALA A 26 -8.85 6.36 -3.86
N GLU A 27 -8.09 7.13 -3.09
CA GLU A 27 -6.66 6.90 -3.00
C GLU A 27 -6.35 5.54 -2.38
N ALA A 28 -7.16 5.14 -1.40
CA ALA A 28 -6.96 3.84 -0.76
C ALA A 28 -7.09 2.71 -1.78
N GLN A 29 -8.10 2.79 -2.63
CA GLN A 29 -8.28 1.78 -3.67
C GLN A 29 -7.11 1.77 -4.63
N ASP A 30 -6.60 2.94 -4.96
CA ASP A 30 -5.46 3.05 -5.85
C ASP A 30 -4.20 2.43 -5.25
N VAL A 31 -3.98 2.67 -3.97
CA VAL A 31 -2.85 2.08 -3.25
C VAL A 31 -2.96 0.56 -3.22
N VAL A 32 -4.16 0.05 -2.96
CA VAL A 32 -4.36 -1.39 -2.92
C VAL A 32 -4.14 -2.01 -4.31
N GLN A 33 -4.54 -1.30 -5.35
CA GLN A 33 -4.28 -1.76 -6.70
C GLN A 33 -2.78 -1.80 -6.98
N GLN A 34 -2.03 -0.82 -6.49
CA GLN A 34 -0.58 -0.84 -6.63
C GLN A 34 0.05 -2.01 -5.87
N ALA A 35 -0.50 -2.34 -4.71
CA ALA A 35 -0.02 -3.50 -3.97
C ALA A 35 -0.23 -4.78 -4.79
N TRP A 36 -1.37 -4.88 -5.47
CA TRP A 36 -1.64 -6.01 -6.34
C TRP A 36 -0.61 -6.09 -7.48
N LEU A 37 -0.30 -4.96 -8.08
CA LEU A 37 0.68 -4.95 -9.15
C LEU A 37 2.06 -5.37 -8.66
N ARG A 38 2.44 -4.96 -7.46
CA ARG A 38 3.71 -5.36 -6.88
C ARG A 38 3.74 -6.86 -6.61
N LEU A 39 2.62 -7.40 -6.14
CA LEU A 39 2.54 -8.83 -5.89
C LEU A 39 2.78 -9.62 -7.17
N ASN A 40 2.18 -9.17 -8.26
CA ASN A 40 2.34 -9.86 -9.53
C ASN A 40 3.73 -9.72 -10.12
N ALA A 41 4.46 -8.71 -9.69
CA ALA A 41 5.79 -8.45 -10.22
C ALA A 41 6.90 -9.10 -9.39
N THR A 42 6.58 -9.67 -8.25
CA THR A 42 7.62 -10.25 -7.39
C THR A 42 7.77 -11.73 -7.66
N ASP A 43 9.02 -12.19 -7.67
CA ASP A 43 9.33 -13.60 -7.80
C ASP A 43 9.72 -14.19 -6.44
N ALA A 44 9.77 -13.38 -5.41
CA ALA A 44 10.19 -13.85 -4.10
C ALA A 44 9.13 -14.77 -3.50
N GLU A 45 9.59 -15.74 -2.72
CA GLU A 45 8.68 -16.54 -1.94
C GLU A 45 8.13 -15.70 -0.80
N ILE A 46 6.82 -15.80 -0.60
CA ILE A 46 6.15 -15.02 0.43
C ILE A 46 5.59 -15.97 1.46
N ASP A 47 6.13 -15.92 2.68
CA ASP A 47 5.71 -16.84 3.73
C ASP A 47 4.29 -16.58 4.18
N SER A 48 3.92 -15.32 4.28
CA SER A 48 2.57 -14.95 4.68
C SER A 48 2.08 -13.84 3.75
N LEU A 49 1.19 -14.19 2.85
CA LEU A 49 0.66 -13.24 1.91
C LEU A 49 -0.13 -12.12 2.59
N PRO A 50 -0.99 -12.41 3.58
CA PRO A 50 -1.67 -11.31 4.27
C PRO A 50 -0.71 -10.33 4.94
N ALA A 51 0.36 -10.84 5.57
CA ALA A 51 1.33 -9.96 6.21
C ALA A 51 2.11 -9.14 5.19
N TRP A 52 2.49 -9.78 4.08
CA TRP A 52 3.20 -9.10 3.00
C TRP A 52 2.35 -7.97 2.42
N LEU A 53 1.07 -8.26 2.17
CA LEU A 53 0.16 -7.25 1.62
C LEU A 53 -0.04 -6.10 2.60
N THR A 54 -0.15 -6.39 3.89
CA THR A 54 -0.28 -5.35 4.90
C THR A 54 0.95 -4.43 4.89
N THR A 55 2.14 -5.03 4.84
CA THR A 55 3.38 -4.27 4.84
C THR A 55 3.50 -3.38 3.62
N VAL A 56 3.24 -3.95 2.44
CA VAL A 56 3.37 -3.19 1.20
C VAL A 56 2.33 -2.08 1.14
N THR A 57 1.09 -2.38 1.51
CA THR A 57 0.03 -1.38 1.51
C THR A 57 0.37 -0.22 2.45
N THR A 58 0.86 -0.54 3.64
CA THR A 58 1.24 0.48 4.60
C THR A 58 2.36 1.37 4.06
N ARG A 59 3.37 0.76 3.47
CA ARG A 59 4.48 1.53 2.89
C ARG A 59 4.02 2.46 1.78
N LEU A 60 3.13 1.96 0.93
CA LEU A 60 2.60 2.79 -0.15
C LEU A 60 1.80 3.96 0.40
N CYS A 61 1.06 3.73 1.48
CA CYS A 61 0.32 4.81 2.12
C CYS A 61 1.26 5.87 2.69
N LEU A 62 2.32 5.43 3.36
CA LEU A 62 3.27 6.38 3.94
C LEU A 62 3.98 7.18 2.85
N ASP A 63 4.29 6.54 1.73
CA ASP A 63 4.90 7.24 0.61
C ASP A 63 3.95 8.30 0.06
N ARG A 64 2.66 7.99 -0.01
CA ARG A 64 1.68 8.97 -0.46
C ARG A 64 1.58 10.15 0.48
N LEU A 65 1.60 9.89 1.79
CA LEU A 65 1.56 10.95 2.77
C LEU A 65 2.77 11.86 2.65
N ARG A 66 3.93 11.30 2.42
CA ARG A 66 5.13 12.10 2.25
C ARG A 66 5.04 13.00 1.02
N SER A 67 4.48 12.49 -0.06
CA SER A 67 4.31 13.29 -1.27
C SER A 67 3.33 14.42 -1.05
N ARG A 68 2.30 14.16 -0.25
CA ARG A 68 1.25 15.12 0.01
C ARG A 68 1.69 16.24 0.93
N THR A 69 2.61 15.91 1.83
CA THR A 69 3.08 16.82 2.85
C THR A 69 4.55 17.09 2.61
N PRO A 70 4.88 18.07 1.78
CA PRO A 70 6.28 18.32 1.44
C PRO A 70 7.06 18.66 2.69
N VAL A 71 8.26 18.12 2.75
CA VAL A 71 9.18 18.49 3.81
C VAL A 71 9.55 19.94 3.59
N PRO A 72 9.48 20.77 4.62
CA PRO A 72 9.88 22.17 4.47
C PRO A 72 11.33 22.24 4.01
N VAL A 73 11.51 22.78 2.84
CA VAL A 73 12.83 22.82 2.25
C VAL A 73 13.79 23.63 3.06
N GLY A 74 13.27 24.68 3.64
CA GLY A 74 14.09 25.52 4.47
C GLY A 74 14.75 24.78 5.59
N ASP A 75 14.14 23.71 6.05
CA ASP A 75 14.73 22.94 7.11
C ASP A 75 15.95 22.23 6.66
N VAL A 76 16.04 22.01 5.39
CA VAL A 76 17.04 21.12 4.89
C VAL A 76 18.30 21.84 4.49
N GLN A 77 18.15 22.94 3.82
CA GLN A 77 19.29 23.57 3.29
C GLN A 77 19.94 24.50 4.21
N LEU A 78 19.58 24.58 5.36
CA LEU A 78 20.25 25.49 6.25
C LEU A 78 21.59 25.04 6.76
#